data_b5f87a83c7bae675940594cd5cc7dfb2
#
_entry.id   b5f87a83c7bae675940594cd5cc7dfb2
#
_cell.length_a   1.000
_cell.length_b   1.000
_cell.length_c   1.000
_cell.angle_alpha   90.00
_cell.angle_beta   90.00
_cell.angle_gamma   90.00
#
_symmetry.space_group_name_H-M   'P 1'
#
loop_
_entity.id
_entity.type
_entity.pdbx_description
1 polymer ?
#
loop_
_entity_poly.entity_id
_entity_poly.type
_entity_poly.pdbx_seq_one_letter_code
_entity_poly.pdbx_strand_id
1 'polypeptide(L)'
;MKAVIYYFSGTGNSLTIARDIAYALRGEVLSIATFKGDNRIPTDVDTVGIVYPVYAFGIPGIVERFIAKLDLKKDQYVFTVANYAKVQGAGITKAHRLLKRKGIKPAAGFGVVMPNNYTPFGEAIFEEKQNVLFKAERDKVKKIAELVRDRKTVSAETGFFLARWLLAEPIVAISSAMMPGEDKNFKLNEKCNGCGMCEKVCPVGNIEMQSGRPVWKHCCEQCLACFHWCPNEAIEIGKSTERKRRYRHPNVTLTDMVL
;
A
#
# COMPACT_ATOMS: atom_id res chain seq x y z
N MET A 1 15.91 -15.07 14.59
CA MET A 1 15.61 -13.66 14.20
C MET A 1 14.10 -13.50 14.25
N LYS A 2 13.61 -12.65 15.15
CA LYS A 2 12.20 -12.30 15.24
C LYS A 2 11.91 -11.17 14.24
N ALA A 3 11.02 -11.39 13.29
CA ALA A 3 10.72 -10.41 12.23
C ALA A 3 9.23 -10.08 12.17
N VAL A 4 8.90 -8.83 11.94
CA VAL A 4 7.53 -8.38 11.64
C VAL A 4 7.53 -7.58 10.33
N ILE A 5 6.55 -7.89 9.48
CA ILE A 5 6.34 -7.22 8.21
C ILE A 5 4.99 -6.50 8.27
N TYR A 6 5.07 -5.19 8.42
CA TYR A 6 3.88 -4.33 8.35
C TYR A 6 3.55 -4.04 6.89
N TYR A 7 2.28 -4.12 6.54
CA TYR A 7 1.86 -3.82 5.17
C TYR A 7 0.63 -2.92 5.11
N PHE A 8 0.55 -2.16 4.03
CA PHE A 8 -0.66 -1.49 3.58
C PHE A 8 -0.97 -1.91 2.14
N SER A 9 -2.22 -2.32 1.87
CA SER A 9 -2.64 -2.77 0.55
C SER A 9 -4.10 -2.41 0.28
N GLY A 10 -4.40 -1.92 -0.93
CA GLY A 10 -5.78 -1.72 -1.40
C GLY A 10 -6.33 -2.94 -2.16
N THR A 11 -5.48 -3.65 -2.90
CA THR A 11 -5.89 -4.71 -3.83
C THR A 11 -5.14 -6.03 -3.68
N GLY A 12 -4.33 -6.16 -2.63
CA GLY A 12 -3.59 -7.38 -2.32
C GLY A 12 -2.11 -7.38 -2.71
N ASN A 13 -1.64 -6.50 -3.60
CA ASN A 13 -0.24 -6.50 -4.06
C ASN A 13 0.78 -6.44 -2.92
N SER A 14 0.68 -5.44 -2.04
CA SER A 14 1.60 -5.33 -0.90
C SER A 14 1.43 -6.46 0.11
N LEU A 15 0.22 -6.98 0.29
CA LEU A 15 -0.04 -8.11 1.18
C LEU A 15 0.68 -9.38 0.71
N THR A 16 0.63 -9.67 -0.60
CA THR A 16 1.35 -10.84 -1.16
C THR A 16 2.85 -10.70 -0.96
N ILE A 17 3.43 -9.55 -1.31
CA ILE A 17 4.85 -9.27 -1.08
C ILE A 17 5.21 -9.44 0.41
N ALA A 18 4.39 -8.90 1.32
CA ALA A 18 4.62 -9.01 2.75
C ALA A 18 4.56 -10.46 3.25
N ARG A 19 3.60 -11.25 2.76
CA ARG A 19 3.47 -12.68 3.07
C ARG A 19 4.68 -13.48 2.61
N ASP A 20 5.13 -13.26 1.38
CA ASP A 20 6.26 -13.98 0.81
C ASP A 20 7.58 -13.66 1.53
N ILE A 21 7.80 -12.39 1.88
CA ILE A 21 8.95 -11.99 2.71
C ILE A 21 8.86 -12.61 4.11
N ALA A 22 7.71 -12.50 4.77
CA ALA A 22 7.52 -13.03 6.12
C ALA A 22 7.68 -14.55 6.15
N TYR A 23 7.13 -15.26 5.17
CA TYR A 23 7.31 -16.71 5.03
C TYR A 23 8.81 -17.08 4.95
N ALA A 24 9.57 -16.39 4.10
CA ALA A 24 11.00 -16.64 3.95
C ALA A 24 11.82 -16.31 5.21
N LEU A 25 11.37 -15.36 6.03
CA LEU A 25 12.02 -14.94 7.27
C LEU A 25 11.46 -15.65 8.52
N ARG A 26 10.42 -16.45 8.39
CA ARG A 26 9.62 -17.01 9.49
C ARG A 26 9.10 -15.92 10.43
N GLY A 27 8.67 -14.81 9.83
CA GLY A 27 8.18 -13.62 10.50
C GLY A 27 6.65 -13.54 10.52
N GLU A 28 6.16 -12.50 11.17
CA GLU A 28 4.74 -12.17 11.27
C GLU A 28 4.35 -11.10 10.26
N VAL A 29 3.09 -11.14 9.79
CA VAL A 29 2.52 -10.13 8.86
C VAL A 29 1.40 -9.38 9.55
N LEU A 30 1.51 -8.05 9.63
CA LEU A 30 0.52 -7.20 10.29
C LEU A 30 0.04 -6.08 9.36
N SER A 31 -1.28 -5.90 9.30
CA SER A 31 -1.87 -4.80 8.53
C SER A 31 -1.67 -3.46 9.23
N ILE A 32 -1.14 -2.46 8.54
CA ILE A 32 -1.05 -1.09 9.03
C ILE A 32 -2.45 -0.52 9.38
N ALA A 33 -3.47 -0.95 8.66
CA ALA A 33 -4.84 -0.48 8.85
C ALA A 33 -5.48 -0.90 10.19
N THR A 34 -4.91 -1.90 10.88
CA THR A 34 -5.39 -2.32 12.20
C THR A 34 -4.93 -1.40 13.35
N PHE A 35 -3.87 -0.60 13.13
CA PHE A 35 -3.33 0.31 14.13
C PHE A 35 -4.04 1.66 14.12
N LYS A 36 -5.26 1.69 14.65
CA LYS A 36 -6.09 2.90 14.77
C LYS A 36 -5.67 3.73 16.00
N GLY A 37 -6.09 5.00 16.04
CA GLY A 37 -5.77 5.92 17.15
C GLY A 37 -4.35 6.47 17.10
N ASP A 38 -3.91 7.12 18.19
CA ASP A 38 -2.64 7.88 18.24
C ASP A 38 -1.57 7.24 19.14
N ASN A 39 -1.84 6.06 19.67
CA ASN A 39 -0.91 5.36 20.51
C ASN A 39 0.38 4.97 19.79
N ARG A 40 1.51 5.00 20.51
CA ARG A 40 2.76 4.43 20.02
C ARG A 40 2.61 2.93 19.77
N ILE A 41 3.27 2.45 18.74
CA ILE A 41 3.26 1.04 18.33
C ILE A 41 4.62 0.46 18.70
N PRO A 42 4.73 -0.24 19.85
CA PRO A 42 5.99 -0.83 20.28
C PRO A 42 6.38 -1.97 19.33
N THR A 43 7.68 -2.07 19.05
CA THR A 43 8.24 -3.12 18.20
C THR A 43 9.32 -3.86 18.98
N ASP A 44 9.00 -5.05 19.49
CA ASP A 44 9.98 -5.89 20.20
C ASP A 44 10.43 -7.07 19.33
N VAL A 45 11.08 -6.73 18.24
CA VAL A 45 11.58 -7.66 17.22
C VAL A 45 12.94 -7.21 16.69
N ASP A 46 13.72 -8.13 16.11
CA ASP A 46 15.04 -7.83 15.54
C ASP A 46 14.96 -7.12 14.19
N THR A 47 13.91 -7.41 13.43
CA THR A 47 13.75 -6.98 12.04
C THR A 47 12.35 -6.44 11.79
N VAL A 48 12.28 -5.24 11.21
CA VAL A 48 11.03 -4.56 10.84
C VAL A 48 11.00 -4.28 9.35
N GLY A 49 10.03 -4.86 8.64
CA GLY A 49 9.72 -4.56 7.25
C GLY A 49 8.48 -3.68 7.12
N ILE A 50 8.49 -2.73 6.19
CA ILE A 50 7.32 -1.90 5.87
C ILE A 50 7.07 -2.00 4.37
N VAL A 51 5.93 -2.61 3.99
CA VAL A 51 5.55 -2.89 2.60
C VAL A 51 4.31 -2.07 2.21
N TYR A 52 4.41 -1.28 1.15
CA TYR A 52 3.34 -0.34 0.79
C TYR A 52 3.33 -0.03 -0.71
N PRO A 53 2.17 0.39 -1.28
CA PRO A 53 2.10 0.88 -2.65
C PRO A 53 2.58 2.32 -2.77
N VAL A 54 3.04 2.69 -3.96
CA VAL A 54 3.30 4.08 -4.31
C VAL A 54 1.99 4.73 -4.80
N TYR A 55 1.55 5.79 -4.13
CA TYR A 55 0.40 6.60 -4.52
C TYR A 55 0.85 8.02 -4.85
N ALA A 56 0.38 8.56 -5.97
CA ALA A 56 0.73 9.91 -6.43
C ALA A 56 2.25 10.19 -6.35
N PHE A 57 3.07 9.24 -6.78
CA PHE A 57 4.55 9.27 -6.72
C PHE A 57 5.15 9.31 -5.32
N GLY A 58 4.36 9.18 -4.26
CA GLY A 58 4.77 9.20 -2.85
C GLY A 58 4.36 7.96 -2.07
N ILE A 59 4.32 8.08 -0.75
CA ILE A 59 3.77 7.05 0.13
C ILE A 59 2.33 7.43 0.54
N PRO A 60 1.45 6.43 0.77
CA PRO A 60 0.10 6.69 1.29
C PRO A 60 0.13 7.40 2.64
N GLY A 61 -0.83 8.30 2.89
CA GLY A 61 -0.92 9.05 4.16
C GLY A 61 -1.02 8.13 5.39
N ILE A 62 -1.74 7.02 5.28
CA ILE A 62 -1.83 6.01 6.35
C ILE A 62 -0.46 5.43 6.70
N VAL A 63 0.43 5.22 5.71
CA VAL A 63 1.79 4.72 5.94
C VAL A 63 2.67 5.78 6.61
N GLU A 64 2.52 7.06 6.23
CA GLU A 64 3.21 8.17 6.89
C GLU A 64 2.84 8.24 8.39
N ARG A 65 1.53 8.23 8.67
CA ARG A 65 1.01 8.24 10.04
C ARG A 65 1.46 7.03 10.83
N PHE A 66 1.49 5.86 10.21
CA PHE A 66 1.98 4.63 10.84
C PHE A 66 3.46 4.73 11.20
N ILE A 67 4.34 5.14 10.27
CA ILE A 67 5.77 5.32 10.53
C ILE A 67 5.99 6.32 11.66
N ALA A 68 5.21 7.39 11.74
CA ALA A 68 5.31 8.35 12.83
C ALA A 68 5.05 7.75 14.22
N LYS A 69 4.15 6.76 14.32
CA LYS A 69 3.75 6.08 15.56
C LYS A 69 4.67 4.92 15.96
N LEU A 70 5.41 4.31 15.02
CA LEU A 70 6.30 3.20 15.31
C LEU A 70 7.33 3.59 16.37
N ASP A 71 7.45 2.79 17.42
CA ASP A 71 8.51 2.92 18.43
C ASP A 71 9.63 1.94 18.10
N LEU A 72 10.62 2.44 17.36
CA LEU A 72 11.73 1.67 16.81
C LEU A 72 12.99 1.87 17.65
N LYS A 73 13.74 0.79 17.86
CA LYS A 73 15.06 0.82 18.51
C LYS A 73 16.16 0.98 17.45
N LYS A 74 17.29 1.61 17.81
CA LYS A 74 18.39 1.89 16.88
C LYS A 74 19.13 0.66 16.37
N ASP A 75 19.08 -0.44 17.09
CA ASP A 75 19.72 -1.73 16.78
C ASP A 75 18.86 -2.64 15.91
N GLN A 76 17.60 -2.27 15.68
CA GLN A 76 16.71 -3.02 14.79
C GLN A 76 17.13 -2.88 13.33
N TYR A 77 17.03 -3.98 12.58
CA TYR A 77 17.18 -3.97 11.14
C TYR A 77 15.87 -3.52 10.50
N VAL A 78 15.84 -2.31 9.96
CA VAL A 78 14.63 -1.73 9.34
C VAL A 78 14.79 -1.62 7.84
N PHE A 79 13.83 -2.15 7.08
CA PHE A 79 13.81 -2.04 5.63
C PHE A 79 12.42 -1.68 5.10
N THR A 80 12.37 -1.17 3.88
CA THR A 80 11.13 -0.78 3.21
C THR A 80 11.00 -1.43 1.85
N VAL A 81 9.77 -1.76 1.46
CA VAL A 81 9.45 -2.26 0.11
C VAL A 81 8.30 -1.45 -0.46
N ALA A 82 8.57 -0.73 -1.55
CA ALA A 82 7.56 0.03 -2.28
C ALA A 82 7.15 -0.73 -3.54
N ASN A 83 5.86 -1.02 -3.71
CA ASN A 83 5.37 -1.57 -4.96
C ASN A 83 4.68 -0.51 -5.83
N TYR A 84 4.87 -0.62 -7.13
CA TYR A 84 4.40 0.36 -8.11
C TYR A 84 4.20 -0.28 -9.48
N ALA A 85 3.43 0.38 -10.37
CA ALA A 85 3.18 -0.16 -11.72
C ALA A 85 4.27 0.22 -12.72
N LYS A 86 4.56 1.50 -12.89
CA LYS A 86 5.50 2.01 -13.90
C LYS A 86 6.58 2.89 -13.30
N VAL A 87 6.25 3.74 -12.35
CA VAL A 87 7.14 4.74 -11.78
C VAL A 87 7.14 4.64 -10.28
N GLN A 88 8.32 4.43 -9.71
CA GLN A 88 8.53 4.31 -8.27
C GLN A 88 8.36 5.65 -7.53
N GLY A 89 8.61 6.77 -8.22
CA GLY A 89 8.56 8.08 -7.59
C GLY A 89 9.48 8.18 -6.38
N ALA A 90 9.00 8.85 -5.37
CA ALA A 90 9.69 9.13 -4.11
C ALA A 90 9.30 8.20 -2.96
N GLY A 91 8.53 7.16 -3.22
CA GLY A 91 7.99 6.30 -2.16
C GLY A 91 9.05 5.86 -1.15
N ILE A 92 10.16 5.29 -1.61
CA ILE A 92 11.27 4.85 -0.73
C ILE A 92 11.97 6.03 -0.07
N THR A 93 12.31 7.07 -0.85
CA THR A 93 13.03 8.25 -0.32
C THR A 93 12.25 8.93 0.79
N LYS A 94 10.93 9.09 0.62
CA LYS A 94 10.05 9.71 1.61
C LYS A 94 9.96 8.87 2.89
N ALA A 95 9.78 7.55 2.76
CA ALA A 95 9.75 6.64 3.91
C ALA A 95 11.08 6.66 4.68
N HIS A 96 12.22 6.61 3.97
CA HIS A 96 13.55 6.69 4.59
C HIS A 96 13.77 8.04 5.29
N ARG A 97 13.29 9.16 4.71
CA ARG A 97 13.36 10.48 5.36
C ARG A 97 12.58 10.50 6.67
N LEU A 98 11.38 9.91 6.70
CA LEU A 98 10.57 9.81 7.92
C LEU A 98 11.25 8.96 9.00
N LEU A 99 11.78 7.80 8.65
CA LEU A 99 12.52 6.93 9.56
C LEU A 99 13.78 7.64 10.11
N LYS A 100 14.53 8.33 9.25
CA LYS A 100 15.71 9.11 9.68
C LYS A 100 15.35 10.23 10.65
N ARG A 101 14.22 10.91 10.49
CA ARG A 101 13.73 11.92 11.45
C ARG A 101 13.44 11.34 12.83
N LYS A 102 13.17 10.04 12.92
CA LYS A 102 13.04 9.28 14.17
C LYS A 102 14.38 8.74 14.70
N GLY A 103 15.50 9.08 14.08
CA GLY A 103 16.83 8.57 14.45
C GLY A 103 17.12 7.14 13.97
N ILE A 104 16.28 6.59 13.09
CA ILE A 104 16.44 5.25 12.53
C ILE A 104 17.07 5.35 11.15
N LYS A 105 18.18 4.65 10.94
CA LYS A 105 18.82 4.50 9.63
C LYS A 105 18.29 3.21 8.96
N PRO A 106 17.41 3.31 7.93
CA PRO A 106 16.98 2.11 7.23
C PRO A 106 18.15 1.38 6.58
N ALA A 107 18.20 0.08 6.73
CA ALA A 107 19.27 -0.77 6.19
C ALA A 107 19.12 -1.00 4.69
N ALA A 108 17.88 -1.02 4.18
CA ALA A 108 17.59 -1.26 2.77
C ALA A 108 16.24 -0.64 2.36
N GLY A 109 16.11 -0.35 1.07
CA GLY A 109 14.84 0.04 0.44
C GLY A 109 14.72 -0.57 -0.95
N PHE A 110 13.66 -1.31 -1.18
CA PHE A 110 13.45 -2.09 -2.40
C PHE A 110 12.24 -1.63 -3.18
N GLY A 111 12.32 -1.68 -4.51
CA GLY A 111 11.23 -1.44 -5.41
C GLY A 111 10.73 -2.74 -6.06
N VAL A 112 9.42 -2.96 -6.09
CA VAL A 112 8.80 -4.13 -6.72
C VAL A 112 7.73 -3.68 -7.71
N VAL A 113 7.87 -4.11 -8.96
CA VAL A 113 6.88 -3.79 -10.00
C VAL A 113 5.69 -4.75 -9.88
N MET A 114 4.48 -4.19 -9.81
CA MET A 114 3.23 -4.93 -9.68
C MET A 114 2.18 -4.41 -10.67
N PRO A 115 1.12 -5.18 -10.97
CA PRO A 115 0.04 -4.71 -11.82
C PRO A 115 -0.57 -3.39 -11.32
N ASN A 116 -0.90 -2.50 -12.26
CA ASN A 116 -1.59 -1.25 -11.94
C ASN A 116 -3.00 -1.54 -11.40
N ASN A 117 -3.34 -0.86 -10.30
CA ASN A 117 -4.66 -0.91 -9.69
C ASN A 117 -5.36 0.46 -9.63
N TYR A 118 -4.75 1.52 -10.16
CA TYR A 118 -5.38 2.84 -10.18
C TYR A 118 -6.23 3.00 -11.44
N THR A 119 -7.44 2.50 -11.38
CA THR A 119 -8.39 2.40 -12.49
C THR A 119 -8.82 3.74 -13.09
N PRO A 120 -8.90 4.89 -12.37
CA PRO A 120 -9.24 6.17 -13.01
C PRO A 120 -8.34 6.55 -14.19
N PHE A 121 -7.03 6.27 -14.12
CA PHE A 121 -6.06 6.60 -15.19
C PHE A 121 -5.58 5.38 -15.98
N GLY A 122 -6.19 4.23 -15.79
CA GLY A 122 -5.79 3.02 -16.50
C GLY A 122 -6.85 1.93 -16.41
N GLU A 123 -6.46 0.74 -16.75
CA GLU A 123 -7.25 -0.46 -16.59
C GLU A 123 -6.38 -1.60 -16.11
N ALA A 124 -6.97 -2.61 -15.46
CA ALA A 124 -6.26 -3.83 -15.11
C ALA A 124 -5.71 -4.49 -16.38
N ILE A 125 -4.42 -4.77 -16.41
CA ILE A 125 -3.78 -5.48 -17.51
C ILE A 125 -4.29 -6.92 -17.58
N PHE A 126 -4.19 -7.55 -18.76
CA PHE A 126 -4.62 -8.94 -18.95
C PHE A 126 -3.79 -9.91 -18.10
N GLU A 127 -4.37 -11.05 -17.79
CA GLU A 127 -3.83 -12.05 -16.88
C GLU A 127 -2.43 -12.53 -17.29
N GLU A 128 -2.18 -12.74 -18.58
CA GLU A 128 -0.89 -13.17 -19.08
C GLU A 128 0.22 -12.18 -18.69
N LYS A 129 -0.05 -10.88 -18.81
CA LYS A 129 0.89 -9.83 -18.42
C LYS A 129 1.03 -9.71 -16.90
N GLN A 130 -0.06 -9.96 -16.16
CA GLN A 130 0.00 -10.02 -14.69
C GLN A 130 0.91 -11.17 -14.23
N ASN A 131 0.77 -12.35 -14.82
CA ASN A 131 1.57 -13.53 -14.49
C ASN A 131 3.08 -13.33 -14.70
N VAL A 132 3.46 -12.56 -15.74
CA VAL A 132 4.86 -12.16 -15.96
C VAL A 132 5.36 -11.30 -14.78
N LEU A 133 4.56 -10.32 -14.33
CA LEU A 133 4.91 -9.47 -13.21
C LEU A 133 4.96 -10.24 -11.88
N PHE A 134 4.03 -11.16 -11.64
CA PHE A 134 4.03 -12.01 -10.44
C PHE A 134 5.24 -12.94 -10.38
N LYS A 135 5.70 -13.45 -11.54
CA LYS A 135 6.94 -14.22 -11.59
C LYS A 135 8.14 -13.35 -11.21
N ALA A 136 8.27 -12.18 -11.82
CA ALA A 136 9.35 -11.24 -11.54
C ALA A 136 9.33 -10.76 -10.07
N GLU A 137 8.14 -10.55 -9.51
CA GLU A 137 7.95 -10.21 -8.09
C GLU A 137 8.49 -11.32 -7.20
N ARG A 138 8.09 -12.58 -7.38
CA ARG A 138 8.58 -13.71 -6.58
C ARG A 138 10.11 -13.85 -6.64
N ASP A 139 10.71 -13.69 -7.81
CA ASP A 139 12.17 -13.74 -7.97
C ASP A 139 12.86 -12.58 -7.24
N LYS A 140 12.26 -11.40 -7.26
CA LYS A 140 12.76 -10.22 -6.53
C LYS A 140 12.61 -10.40 -5.02
N VAL A 141 11.48 -10.90 -4.55
CA VAL A 141 11.21 -11.13 -3.12
C VAL A 141 12.16 -12.16 -2.51
N LYS A 142 12.51 -13.22 -3.24
CA LYS A 142 13.55 -14.16 -2.80
C LYS A 142 14.87 -13.46 -2.51
N LYS A 143 15.34 -12.60 -3.43
CA LYS A 143 16.57 -11.82 -3.24
C LYS A 143 16.47 -10.83 -2.07
N ILE A 144 15.31 -10.19 -1.90
CA ILE A 144 15.06 -9.31 -0.75
C ILE A 144 15.17 -10.10 0.55
N ALA A 145 14.52 -11.26 0.62
CA ALA A 145 14.51 -12.09 1.82
C ALA A 145 15.91 -12.60 2.18
N GLU A 146 16.75 -12.94 1.20
CA GLU A 146 18.15 -13.32 1.41
C GLU A 146 18.95 -12.16 2.01
N LEU A 147 18.88 -10.97 1.41
CA LEU A 147 19.57 -9.78 1.91
C LEU A 147 19.15 -9.40 3.33
N VAL A 148 17.84 -9.48 3.62
CA VAL A 148 17.28 -9.18 4.95
C VAL A 148 17.70 -10.24 5.98
N ARG A 149 17.68 -11.52 5.62
CA ARG A 149 18.13 -12.61 6.50
C ARG A 149 19.57 -12.46 6.90
N ASP A 150 20.42 -12.05 5.95
CA ASP A 150 21.84 -11.78 6.17
C ASP A 150 22.10 -10.40 6.82
N ARG A 151 21.05 -9.64 7.13
CA ARG A 151 21.10 -8.27 7.66
C ARG A 151 22.02 -7.34 6.85
N LYS A 152 22.04 -7.51 5.51
CA LYS A 152 22.87 -6.70 4.61
C LYS A 152 22.34 -5.27 4.52
N THR A 153 23.21 -4.30 4.75
CA THR A 153 22.91 -2.90 4.43
C THR A 153 23.21 -2.65 2.96
N VAL A 154 22.18 -2.27 2.21
CA VAL A 154 22.31 -1.97 0.78
C VAL A 154 21.70 -0.61 0.47
N SER A 155 22.23 0.04 -0.58
CA SER A 155 21.67 1.31 -1.04
C SER A 155 20.20 1.15 -1.42
N ALA A 156 19.39 2.14 -1.04
CA ALA A 156 17.99 2.16 -1.44
C ALA A 156 17.85 2.21 -2.97
N GLU A 157 17.00 1.38 -3.52
CA GLU A 157 16.65 1.39 -4.95
C GLU A 157 15.81 2.63 -5.25
N THR A 158 16.46 3.78 -5.36
CA THR A 158 15.82 5.02 -5.81
C THR A 158 15.92 5.10 -7.32
N GLY A 159 14.78 5.20 -8.02
CA GLY A 159 14.80 5.28 -9.49
C GLY A 159 15.60 6.48 -9.98
N PHE A 160 16.01 6.44 -11.25
CA PHE A 160 16.89 7.41 -11.96
C PHE A 160 16.36 8.88 -11.94
N PHE A 161 15.24 9.15 -11.30
CA PHE A 161 14.51 10.44 -11.35
C PHE A 161 14.75 11.36 -10.14
N LEU A 162 15.77 11.13 -9.32
CA LEU A 162 15.98 11.92 -8.10
C LEU A 162 16.06 13.45 -8.38
N ALA A 163 16.73 13.86 -9.45
CA ALA A 163 16.86 15.28 -9.80
C ALA A 163 15.54 15.90 -10.32
N ARG A 164 14.76 15.17 -11.11
CA ARG A 164 13.43 15.62 -11.57
C ARG A 164 12.40 15.62 -10.46
N TRP A 165 12.61 14.79 -9.45
CA TRP A 165 11.69 14.64 -8.34
C TRP A 165 11.75 15.82 -7.35
N LEU A 166 12.93 16.41 -7.13
CA LEU A 166 13.06 17.63 -6.33
C LEU A 166 12.19 18.78 -6.88
N LEU A 167 11.98 18.84 -8.18
CA LEU A 167 11.07 19.78 -8.82
C LEU A 167 9.59 19.36 -8.74
N ALA A 168 9.29 18.09 -8.46
CA ALA A 168 7.94 17.55 -8.34
C ALA A 168 7.40 17.53 -6.90
N GLU A 169 8.23 17.78 -5.88
CA GLU A 169 7.78 17.79 -4.46
C GLU A 169 6.54 18.64 -4.21
N PRO A 170 6.41 19.88 -4.73
CA PRO A 170 5.20 20.68 -4.54
C PRO A 170 3.96 20.02 -5.16
N ILE A 171 4.10 19.44 -6.35
CA ILE A 171 3.01 18.74 -7.07
C ILE A 171 2.56 17.52 -6.28
N VAL A 172 3.50 16.72 -5.79
CA VAL A 172 3.23 15.55 -4.95
C VAL A 172 2.55 15.95 -3.64
N ALA A 173 2.99 17.04 -3.00
CA ALA A 173 2.39 17.54 -1.77
C ALA A 173 0.94 18.00 -2.01
N ILE A 174 0.68 18.77 -3.07
CA ILE A 174 -0.66 19.22 -3.45
C ILE A 174 -1.56 18.00 -3.76
N SER A 175 -1.10 17.07 -4.61
CA SER A 175 -1.86 15.86 -4.94
C SER A 175 -2.20 15.05 -3.70
N SER A 176 -1.24 14.86 -2.78
CA SER A 176 -1.46 14.13 -1.53
C SER A 176 -2.45 14.83 -0.60
N ALA A 177 -2.45 16.18 -0.57
CA ALA A 177 -3.39 16.97 0.22
C ALA A 177 -4.82 16.92 -0.34
N MET A 178 -4.97 16.80 -1.67
CA MET A 178 -6.28 16.72 -2.32
C MET A 178 -6.90 15.32 -2.25
N MET A 179 -6.09 14.26 -2.12
CA MET A 179 -6.55 12.86 -2.15
C MET A 179 -7.72 12.54 -1.21
N PRO A 180 -7.79 13.03 0.03
CA PRO A 180 -8.91 12.71 0.92
C PRO A 180 -10.28 13.11 0.38
N GLY A 181 -10.36 14.26 -0.28
CA GLY A 181 -11.62 14.80 -0.82
C GLY A 181 -12.05 14.22 -2.18
N GLU A 182 -11.21 13.44 -2.85
CA GLU A 182 -11.50 12.85 -4.16
C GLU A 182 -12.61 11.79 -4.11
N ASP A 183 -12.96 11.28 -2.94
CA ASP A 183 -14.09 10.37 -2.76
C ASP A 183 -15.45 11.02 -3.05
N LYS A 184 -15.53 12.35 -3.16
CA LYS A 184 -16.71 13.06 -3.67
C LYS A 184 -17.06 12.65 -5.10
N ASN A 185 -16.11 12.15 -5.84
CA ASN A 185 -16.30 11.61 -7.20
C ASN A 185 -16.81 10.17 -7.22
N PHE A 186 -16.92 9.50 -6.06
CA PHE A 186 -17.41 8.13 -5.98
C PHE A 186 -18.93 8.12 -6.10
N LYS A 187 -19.44 7.22 -6.94
CA LYS A 187 -20.86 7.08 -7.24
C LYS A 187 -21.28 5.63 -7.08
N LEU A 188 -22.57 5.43 -6.79
CA LEU A 188 -23.18 4.13 -6.78
C LEU A 188 -24.02 3.94 -8.05
N ASN A 189 -23.88 2.79 -8.68
CA ASN A 189 -24.81 2.33 -9.69
C ASN A 189 -25.92 1.48 -9.06
N GLU A 190 -26.87 1.03 -9.89
CA GLU A 190 -28.06 0.28 -9.46
C GLU A 190 -27.77 -1.11 -8.88
N LYS A 191 -26.55 -1.63 -9.07
CA LYS A 191 -26.15 -2.96 -8.58
C LYS A 191 -25.88 -2.98 -7.05
N CYS A 192 -25.91 -1.83 -6.37
CA CYS A 192 -25.67 -1.78 -4.92
C CYS A 192 -26.84 -2.41 -4.16
N ASN A 193 -26.53 -3.50 -3.45
CA ASN A 193 -27.50 -4.22 -2.61
C ASN A 193 -27.33 -3.96 -1.09
N GLY A 194 -26.50 -2.99 -0.71
CA GLY A 194 -26.30 -2.61 0.70
C GLY A 194 -25.49 -3.61 1.54
N CYS A 195 -24.68 -4.48 0.96
CA CYS A 195 -23.96 -5.55 1.66
C CYS A 195 -22.90 -5.07 2.67
N GLY A 196 -22.54 -3.79 2.71
CA GLY A 196 -21.58 -3.21 3.65
C GLY A 196 -20.11 -3.59 3.42
N MET A 197 -19.79 -4.33 2.36
CA MET A 197 -18.41 -4.79 2.14
C MET A 197 -17.43 -3.62 1.93
N CYS A 198 -17.86 -2.55 1.29
CA CYS A 198 -17.04 -1.34 1.09
C CYS A 198 -16.62 -0.66 2.41
N GLU A 199 -17.47 -0.70 3.43
CA GLU A 199 -17.15 -0.23 4.78
C GLU A 199 -16.09 -1.13 5.42
N LYS A 200 -16.27 -2.46 5.36
CA LYS A 200 -15.38 -3.45 5.99
C LYS A 200 -13.97 -3.47 5.41
N VAL A 201 -13.79 -3.21 4.12
CA VAL A 201 -12.47 -3.17 3.48
C VAL A 201 -11.82 -1.80 3.51
N CYS A 202 -12.47 -0.78 4.08
CA CYS A 202 -11.94 0.57 4.12
C CYS A 202 -10.84 0.72 5.19
N PRO A 203 -9.57 0.92 4.81
CA PRO A 203 -8.45 0.89 5.75
C PRO A 203 -8.42 2.06 6.74
N VAL A 204 -9.17 3.11 6.44
CA VAL A 204 -9.22 4.33 7.28
C VAL A 204 -10.63 4.60 7.85
N GLY A 205 -11.57 3.68 7.67
CA GLY A 205 -12.93 3.87 8.14
C GLY A 205 -13.65 5.06 7.50
N ASN A 206 -13.32 5.36 6.24
CA ASN A 206 -13.88 6.48 5.49
C ASN A 206 -15.31 6.23 5.01
N ILE A 207 -15.83 5.00 5.13
CA ILE A 207 -17.15 4.61 4.65
C ILE A 207 -17.99 4.17 5.83
N GLU A 208 -19.25 4.62 5.87
CA GLU A 208 -20.26 4.24 6.84
C GLU A 208 -21.55 3.88 6.11
N MET A 209 -22.20 2.79 6.54
CA MET A 209 -23.46 2.39 5.96
C MET A 209 -24.62 3.16 6.60
N GLN A 210 -25.35 3.97 5.82
CA GLN A 210 -26.53 4.72 6.23
C GLN A 210 -27.73 4.31 5.36
N SER A 211 -28.82 3.84 5.97
CA SER A 211 -30.02 3.37 5.27
C SER A 211 -29.73 2.37 4.13
N GLY A 212 -28.77 1.45 4.35
CA GLY A 212 -28.38 0.44 3.36
C GLY A 212 -27.49 0.96 2.20
N ARG A 213 -26.97 2.18 2.29
CA ARG A 213 -26.10 2.78 1.30
C ARG A 213 -24.80 3.28 1.92
N PRO A 214 -23.64 3.13 1.28
CA PRO A 214 -22.39 3.70 1.76
C PRO A 214 -22.35 5.23 1.62
N VAL A 215 -21.88 5.88 2.67
CA VAL A 215 -21.61 7.32 2.72
C VAL A 215 -20.12 7.51 2.99
N TRP A 216 -19.45 8.34 2.21
CA TRP A 216 -18.03 8.67 2.36
C TRP A 216 -17.83 9.88 3.26
N LYS A 217 -16.86 9.79 4.18
CA LYS A 217 -16.56 10.81 5.20
C LYS A 217 -15.44 11.77 4.82
N HIS A 218 -14.97 11.73 3.59
CA HIS A 218 -13.94 12.61 3.01
C HIS A 218 -12.57 12.52 3.71
N CYS A 219 -12.20 11.33 4.20
CA CYS A 219 -10.86 11.01 4.69
C CYS A 219 -10.22 9.86 3.89
N CYS A 220 -10.44 9.83 2.58
CA CYS A 220 -10.07 8.74 1.68
C CYS A 220 -8.55 8.66 1.44
N GLU A 221 -7.99 7.44 1.41
CA GLU A 221 -6.59 7.17 1.02
C GLU A 221 -6.43 6.90 -0.49
N GLN A 222 -7.49 6.97 -1.28
CA GLN A 222 -7.51 6.63 -2.71
C GLN A 222 -6.95 5.24 -3.04
N CYS A 223 -7.06 4.32 -2.10
CA CYS A 223 -6.57 2.93 -2.24
C CYS A 223 -7.44 2.07 -3.14
N LEU A 224 -8.64 2.53 -3.47
CA LEU A 224 -9.66 1.89 -4.29
C LEU A 224 -10.09 0.48 -3.79
N ALA A 225 -9.83 0.13 -2.52
CA ALA A 225 -10.27 -1.15 -1.98
C ALA A 225 -11.80 -1.32 -2.10
N CYS A 226 -12.59 -0.31 -1.71
CA CYS A 226 -14.04 -0.35 -1.85
C CYS A 226 -14.52 -0.56 -3.29
N PHE A 227 -13.81 0.03 -4.27
CA PHE A 227 -14.09 -0.13 -5.69
C PHE A 227 -13.77 -1.55 -6.18
N HIS A 228 -12.57 -2.05 -5.88
CA HIS A 228 -12.11 -3.33 -6.38
C HIS A 228 -12.75 -4.54 -5.70
N TRP A 229 -13.04 -4.44 -4.40
CA TRP A 229 -13.58 -5.55 -3.61
C TRP A 229 -15.11 -5.54 -3.52
N CYS A 230 -15.80 -4.58 -4.16
CA CYS A 230 -17.26 -4.62 -4.25
C CYS A 230 -17.71 -5.88 -5.02
N PRO A 231 -18.47 -6.80 -4.39
CA PRO A 231 -18.87 -8.04 -5.05
C PRO A 231 -19.83 -7.79 -6.23
N ASN A 232 -20.59 -6.69 -6.17
CA ASN A 232 -21.56 -6.32 -7.19
C ASN A 232 -21.02 -5.27 -8.17
N GLU A 233 -19.73 -4.86 -8.04
CA GLU A 233 -19.14 -3.78 -8.85
C GLU A 233 -20.01 -2.51 -8.90
N ALA A 234 -20.60 -2.18 -7.74
CA ALA A 234 -21.57 -1.09 -7.63
C ALA A 234 -20.95 0.29 -7.44
N ILE A 235 -19.65 0.38 -7.12
CA ILE A 235 -18.95 1.65 -6.90
C ILE A 235 -18.22 2.05 -8.17
N GLU A 236 -18.41 3.30 -8.60
CA GLU A 236 -17.75 3.92 -9.74
C GLU A 236 -17.09 5.23 -9.33
N ILE A 237 -16.06 5.67 -10.07
CA ILE A 237 -15.31 6.89 -9.82
C ILE A 237 -15.53 7.82 -11.02
N GLY A 238 -16.49 8.75 -10.88
CA GLY A 238 -16.96 9.59 -11.98
C GLY A 238 -17.48 8.72 -13.11
N LYS A 239 -17.17 9.12 -14.35
CA LYS A 239 -17.43 8.34 -15.58
C LYS A 239 -16.22 7.52 -16.02
N SER A 240 -15.05 7.73 -15.37
CA SER A 240 -13.78 7.18 -15.84
C SER A 240 -13.61 5.69 -15.58
N THR A 241 -14.42 5.10 -14.70
CA THR A 241 -14.27 3.68 -14.33
C THR A 241 -15.41 2.79 -14.81
N GLU A 242 -16.44 3.37 -15.43
CA GLU A 242 -17.53 2.63 -16.00
C GLU A 242 -17.02 1.55 -16.97
N ARG A 243 -17.48 0.30 -16.78
CA ARG A 243 -17.08 -0.88 -17.56
C ARG A 243 -15.60 -1.27 -17.49
N LYS A 244 -14.78 -0.63 -16.64
CA LYS A 244 -13.39 -1.03 -16.45
C LYS A 244 -13.27 -2.25 -15.54
N ARG A 245 -12.35 -3.13 -15.88
CA ARG A 245 -12.08 -4.35 -15.11
C ARG A 245 -11.59 -4.02 -13.71
N ARG A 246 -12.09 -4.74 -12.72
CA ARG A 246 -11.61 -4.73 -11.36
C ARG A 246 -10.30 -5.52 -11.28
N TYR A 247 -9.42 -5.10 -10.38
CA TYR A 247 -8.17 -5.80 -10.12
C TYR A 247 -8.09 -6.24 -8.66
N ARG A 248 -7.81 -7.49 -8.47
CA ARG A 248 -7.51 -8.10 -7.16
C ARG A 248 -6.33 -9.03 -7.38
N HIS A 249 -5.39 -9.04 -6.45
CA HIS A 249 -4.29 -10.01 -6.54
C HIS A 249 -4.86 -11.42 -6.41
N PRO A 250 -4.52 -12.38 -7.31
CA PRO A 250 -5.17 -13.71 -7.35
C PRO A 250 -4.96 -14.53 -6.07
N ASN A 251 -3.86 -14.33 -5.35
CA ASN A 251 -3.55 -15.03 -4.09
C ASN A 251 -4.12 -14.32 -2.84
N VAL A 252 -5.04 -13.37 -3.00
CA VAL A 252 -5.65 -12.62 -1.90
C VAL A 252 -7.16 -12.72 -2.03
N THR A 253 -7.80 -13.12 -0.95
CA THR A 253 -9.26 -13.22 -0.86
C THR A 253 -9.88 -11.96 -0.26
N LEU A 254 -11.19 -11.82 -0.41
CA LEU A 254 -11.92 -10.73 0.24
C LEU A 254 -11.77 -10.77 1.77
N THR A 255 -11.74 -11.97 2.37
CA THR A 255 -11.56 -12.15 3.81
C THR A 255 -10.22 -11.62 4.31
N ASP A 256 -9.16 -11.72 3.50
CA ASP A 256 -7.84 -11.17 3.82
C ASP A 256 -7.82 -9.64 3.90
N MET A 257 -8.81 -8.98 3.29
CA MET A 257 -8.91 -7.51 3.17
C MET A 257 -9.91 -6.89 4.14
N VAL A 258 -10.74 -7.71 4.80
CA VAL A 258 -11.67 -7.25 5.84
C VAL A 258 -10.87 -6.90 7.11
N LEU A 259 -11.20 -5.75 7.73
CA LEU A 259 -10.49 -5.17 8.88
C LEU A 259 -11.30 -5.31 10.18
#